data_560489dae2190c21678fb401ef68f5b3
#
_entry.id   560489dae2190c21678fb401ef68f5b3
#
_cell.length_a   1.000
_cell.length_b   1.000
_cell.length_c   1.000
_cell.angle_alpha   90.00
_cell.angle_beta   90.00
_cell.angle_gamma   90.00
#
_symmetry.space_group_name_H-M   'P 1'
#
loop_
_entity.id
_entity.type
_entity.pdbx_description
1 polymer ?
#
loop_
_entity_poly.entity_id
_entity_poly.type
_entity_poly.pdbx_seq_one_letter_code
_entity_poly.pdbx_strand_id
1 'polypeptide(L)'
;MITVYGANTRLNDLANVKLERPAKAGAYWQGIHHSRLTTTLVNEIHSRGWGITGSKFSLSKDEADLAGAFSLDIKNIKAPEGMGLSLGFVTSNAMRKSLTMVVGANVFVCNNGMATGEIVMRKKHTSG
;
A
#
# COMPACT_ATOMS: atom_id res chain seq x y z
N MET A 1 -8.88 12.50 1.08
CA MET A 1 -7.50 12.98 1.23
C MET A 1 -6.58 11.83 1.65
N ILE A 2 -5.41 11.76 1.07
CA ILE A 2 -4.41 10.79 1.49
C ILE A 2 -3.24 11.49 2.16
N THR A 3 -2.75 10.90 3.24
CA THR A 3 -1.52 11.33 3.91
C THR A 3 -0.59 10.12 4.03
N VAL A 4 0.56 10.21 3.40
CA VAL A 4 1.63 9.21 3.51
C VAL A 4 2.80 9.88 4.21
N TYR A 5 3.01 9.54 5.48
CA TYR A 5 4.05 10.17 6.29
C TYR A 5 5.44 9.83 5.71
N GLY A 6 6.23 10.86 5.48
CA GLY A 6 7.57 10.71 4.93
C GLY A 6 7.59 10.22 3.48
N ALA A 7 6.60 10.57 2.66
CA ALA A 7 6.55 10.17 1.25
C ALA A 7 7.86 10.54 0.54
N ASN A 8 8.55 9.54 -0.03
CA ASN A 8 9.90 9.69 -0.59
C ASN A 8 10.14 8.89 -1.86
N THR A 9 9.14 8.19 -2.37
CA THR A 9 9.32 7.22 -3.43
C THR A 9 8.23 7.38 -4.48
N ARG A 10 8.59 7.18 -5.75
CA ARG A 10 7.65 7.17 -6.86
C ARG A 10 7.32 5.73 -7.24
N LEU A 11 6.17 5.53 -7.86
CA LEU A 11 5.73 4.21 -8.32
C LEU A 11 6.79 3.49 -9.17
N ASN A 12 7.43 4.20 -10.11
CA ASN A 12 8.42 3.61 -10.99
C ASN A 12 9.71 3.16 -10.27
N ASP A 13 10.02 3.77 -9.14
CA ASP A 13 11.24 3.45 -8.38
C ASP A 13 11.10 2.15 -7.60
N LEU A 14 9.88 1.67 -7.39
CA LEU A 14 9.63 0.43 -6.64
C LEU A 14 10.18 -0.81 -7.36
N ALA A 15 10.33 -0.77 -8.67
CA ALA A 15 10.90 -1.87 -9.44
C ALA A 15 12.37 -2.14 -9.09
N ASN A 16 13.08 -1.16 -8.54
CA ASN A 16 14.51 -1.26 -8.20
C ASN A 16 14.75 -1.79 -6.78
N VAL A 17 13.69 -1.98 -6.00
CA VAL A 17 13.79 -2.51 -4.63
C VAL A 17 14.13 -3.99 -4.68
N LYS A 18 15.05 -4.44 -3.83
CA LYS A 18 15.40 -5.86 -3.72
C LYS A 18 14.51 -6.55 -2.70
N LEU A 19 13.99 -7.71 -3.07
CA LEU A 19 13.28 -8.59 -2.14
C LEU A 19 14.30 -9.52 -1.48
N GLU A 20 14.53 -9.33 -0.19
CA GLU A 20 15.45 -10.14 0.60
C GLU A 20 14.68 -11.00 1.60
N ARG A 21 15.08 -12.27 1.71
CA ARG A 21 14.51 -13.16 2.72
C ARG A 21 15.04 -12.75 4.10
N PRO A 22 14.17 -12.43 5.09
CA PRO A 22 14.63 -12.14 6.44
C PRO A 22 15.33 -13.35 7.08
N ALA A 23 16.34 -13.10 7.91
CA ALA A 23 17.07 -14.17 8.60
C ALA A 23 16.16 -15.02 9.49
N LYS A 24 15.09 -14.43 10.02
CA LYS A 24 14.11 -15.11 10.89
C LYS A 24 12.96 -15.75 10.12
N ALA A 25 13.01 -15.75 8.79
CA ALA A 25 11.91 -16.27 7.99
C ALA A 25 11.74 -17.78 8.20
N GLY A 26 10.51 -18.21 8.49
CA GLY A 26 10.16 -19.61 8.58
C GLY A 26 9.95 -20.25 7.21
N ALA A 27 9.65 -21.56 7.21
CA ALA A 27 9.48 -22.33 5.98
C ALA A 27 8.33 -21.82 5.09
N TYR A 28 7.34 -21.18 5.68
CA TYR A 28 6.15 -20.69 4.98
C TYR A 28 6.22 -19.21 4.61
N TRP A 29 7.34 -18.54 4.86
CA TRP A 29 7.48 -17.14 4.50
C TRP A 29 7.47 -16.98 2.98
N GLN A 30 6.65 -16.06 2.52
CA GLN A 30 6.58 -15.64 1.12
C GLN A 30 6.58 -14.13 1.07
N GLY A 31 7.73 -13.57 0.70
CA GLY A 31 7.83 -12.14 0.46
C GLY A 31 7.13 -11.75 -0.85
N ILE A 32 6.61 -10.54 -0.89
CA ILE A 32 6.03 -9.97 -2.10
C ILE A 32 6.82 -8.73 -2.47
N HIS A 33 7.39 -8.70 -3.68
CA HIS A 33 8.10 -7.52 -4.15
C HIS A 33 7.14 -6.31 -4.16
N HIS A 34 7.60 -5.17 -3.65
CA HIS A 34 6.77 -3.96 -3.53
C HIS A 34 6.18 -3.54 -4.87
N SER A 35 6.97 -3.60 -5.95
CA SER A 35 6.50 -3.30 -7.29
C SER A 35 5.37 -4.24 -7.73
N ARG A 36 5.51 -5.54 -7.46
CA ARG A 36 4.48 -6.54 -7.81
C ARG A 36 3.19 -6.31 -7.04
N LEU A 37 3.27 -6.05 -5.74
CA LEU A 37 2.10 -5.74 -4.92
C LEU A 37 1.41 -4.49 -5.44
N THR A 38 2.16 -3.42 -5.68
CA THR A 38 1.62 -2.15 -6.15
C THR A 38 0.99 -2.29 -7.53
N THR A 39 1.65 -2.99 -8.45
CA THR A 39 1.09 -3.26 -9.79
C THR A 39 -0.20 -4.07 -9.71
N THR A 40 -0.26 -5.07 -8.83
CA THR A 40 -1.46 -5.87 -8.62
C THR A 40 -2.61 -4.98 -8.11
N LEU A 41 -2.35 -4.08 -7.16
CA LEU A 41 -3.36 -3.14 -6.66
C LEU A 41 -3.84 -2.20 -7.76
N VAL A 42 -2.95 -1.65 -8.56
CA VAL A 42 -3.30 -0.76 -9.68
C VAL A 42 -4.17 -1.50 -10.70
N ASN A 43 -3.79 -2.72 -11.07
CA ASN A 43 -4.55 -3.52 -12.03
C ASN A 43 -5.95 -3.87 -11.49
N GLU A 44 -6.05 -4.20 -10.21
CA GLU A 44 -7.33 -4.50 -9.57
C GLU A 44 -8.24 -3.29 -9.54
N ILE A 45 -7.69 -2.11 -9.23
CA ILE A 45 -8.44 -0.85 -9.25
C ILE A 45 -8.99 -0.60 -10.67
N HIS A 46 -8.14 -0.72 -11.69
CA HIS A 46 -8.53 -0.50 -13.08
C HIS A 46 -9.55 -1.54 -13.58
N SER A 47 -9.43 -2.79 -13.14
CA SER A 47 -10.37 -3.86 -13.53
C SER A 47 -11.80 -3.59 -13.05
N ARG A 48 -11.94 -2.81 -11.98
CA ARG A 48 -13.25 -2.37 -11.46
C ARG A 48 -13.78 -1.14 -12.17
N GLY A 49 -13.08 -0.62 -13.17
CA GLY A 49 -13.45 0.61 -13.87
C GLY A 49 -13.15 1.89 -13.09
N TRP A 50 -12.32 1.81 -12.05
CA TRP A 50 -11.95 2.96 -11.24
C TRP A 50 -10.68 3.61 -11.78
N GLY A 51 -10.59 4.94 -11.66
CA GLY A 51 -9.39 5.70 -11.99
C GLY A 51 -8.55 5.98 -10.75
N ILE A 52 -7.28 6.29 -11.00
CA ILE A 52 -6.36 6.75 -9.95
C ILE A 52 -5.98 8.20 -10.30
N THR A 53 -6.28 9.12 -9.39
CA THR A 53 -6.01 10.55 -9.59
C THR A 53 -4.71 11.00 -8.93
N GLY A 54 -4.15 10.20 -8.04
CA GLY A 54 -2.90 10.49 -7.38
C GLY A 54 -2.38 9.32 -6.57
N SER A 55 -1.09 9.32 -6.30
CA SER A 55 -0.46 8.29 -5.47
C SER A 55 0.74 8.88 -4.73
N LYS A 56 1.02 8.31 -3.55
CA LYS A 56 2.19 8.65 -2.72
C LYS A 56 2.74 7.39 -2.09
N PHE A 57 4.06 7.32 -1.91
CA PHE A 57 4.73 6.16 -1.33
C PHE A 57 5.82 6.59 -0.36
N SER A 58 6.00 5.83 0.71
CA SER A 58 7.09 5.99 1.68
C SER A 58 7.78 4.65 1.89
N LEU A 59 9.07 4.61 1.58
CA LEU A 59 9.91 3.42 1.69
C LEU A 59 10.88 3.58 2.86
N SER A 60 11.02 2.54 3.68
CA SER A 60 11.99 2.56 4.78
C SER A 60 13.43 2.52 4.26
N LYS A 61 14.41 2.86 5.11
CA LYS A 61 15.83 2.91 4.73
C LYS A 61 16.36 1.57 4.25
N ASP A 62 15.92 0.47 4.84
CA ASP A 62 16.29 -0.89 4.44
C ASP A 62 15.44 -1.43 3.28
N GLU A 63 14.51 -0.63 2.76
CA GLU A 63 13.60 -0.95 1.67
C GLU A 63 12.65 -2.13 1.95
N ALA A 64 12.61 -2.63 3.17
CA ALA A 64 11.74 -3.75 3.53
C ALA A 64 10.30 -3.33 3.81
N ASP A 65 10.09 -2.11 4.32
CA ASP A 65 8.79 -1.59 4.70
C ASP A 65 8.32 -0.54 3.70
N LEU A 66 7.09 -0.65 3.26
CA LEU A 66 6.47 0.29 2.33
C LEU A 66 5.10 0.72 2.84
N ALA A 67 4.84 2.01 2.76
CA ALA A 67 3.49 2.58 2.88
C ALA A 67 3.15 3.28 1.58
N GLY A 68 1.92 3.16 1.14
CA GLY A 68 1.47 3.82 -0.07
C GLY A 68 -0.01 4.11 -0.03
N ALA A 69 -0.44 5.04 -0.85
CA ALA A 69 -1.85 5.38 -0.97
C ALA A 69 -2.20 5.88 -2.37
N PHE A 70 -3.42 5.58 -2.78
CA PHE A 70 -4.00 6.01 -4.04
C PHE A 70 -5.25 6.82 -3.78
N SER A 71 -5.38 7.95 -4.46
CA SER A 71 -6.65 8.69 -4.57
C SER A 71 -7.43 8.09 -5.73
N LEU A 72 -8.68 7.73 -5.49
CA LEU A 72 -9.50 7.01 -6.46
C LEU A 72 -10.55 7.92 -7.08
N ASP A 73 -10.82 7.70 -8.36
CA ASP A 73 -11.97 8.26 -9.07
C ASP A 73 -12.92 7.11 -9.42
N ILE A 74 -14.03 7.06 -8.72
CA ILE A 74 -15.04 6.02 -8.88
C ILE A 74 -16.28 6.64 -9.50
N LYS A 75 -16.61 6.20 -10.72
CA LYS A 75 -17.85 6.63 -11.39
C LYS A 75 -19.04 6.19 -10.55
N ASN A 76 -20.07 7.05 -10.51
CA ASN A 76 -21.33 6.84 -9.77
C ASN A 76 -21.22 7.05 -8.26
N ILE A 77 -20.04 7.36 -7.72
CA ILE A 77 -19.91 7.83 -6.35
C ILE A 77 -19.68 9.33 -6.39
N LYS A 78 -20.68 10.11 -5.99
CA LYS A 78 -20.53 11.54 -5.83
C LYS A 78 -20.00 11.81 -4.44
N ALA A 79 -18.75 12.23 -4.35
CA ALA A 79 -18.18 12.72 -3.12
C ALA A 79 -18.21 14.25 -3.11
N PRO A 80 -18.44 14.91 -1.95
CA PRO A 80 -18.22 16.35 -1.83
C PRO A 80 -16.81 16.71 -2.28
N GLU A 81 -16.62 17.92 -2.78
CA GLU A 81 -15.33 18.41 -3.21
C GLU A 81 -14.29 18.23 -2.10
N GLY A 82 -13.13 17.65 -2.42
CA GLY A 82 -12.07 17.35 -1.47
C GLY A 82 -12.25 16.07 -0.64
N MET A 83 -13.33 15.32 -0.85
CA MET A 83 -13.65 14.10 -0.09
C MET A 83 -13.80 12.87 -0.98
N GLY A 84 -12.85 12.65 -1.88
CA GLY A 84 -12.82 11.43 -2.69
C GLY A 84 -12.44 10.20 -1.87
N LEU A 85 -12.76 9.01 -2.40
CA LEU A 85 -12.36 7.74 -1.78
C LEU A 85 -10.87 7.50 -2.01
N SER A 86 -10.21 6.95 -0.98
CA SER A 86 -8.79 6.64 -1.02
C SER A 86 -8.52 5.23 -0.51
N LEU A 87 -7.47 4.61 -1.08
CA LEU A 87 -6.96 3.31 -0.64
C LEU A 87 -5.53 3.49 -0.16
N GLY A 88 -5.25 3.09 1.07
CA GLY A 88 -3.89 3.07 1.62
C GLY A 88 -3.47 1.65 1.97
N PHE A 89 -2.17 1.42 2.04
CA PHE A 89 -1.62 0.14 2.47
C PHE A 89 -0.27 0.32 3.14
N VAL A 90 0.05 -0.63 4.03
CA VAL A 90 1.39 -0.80 4.60
C VAL A 90 1.77 -2.27 4.50
N THR A 91 3.04 -2.53 4.21
CA THR A 91 3.56 -3.89 4.06
C THR A 91 5.01 -3.96 4.51
N SER A 92 5.47 -5.14 4.89
CA SER A 92 6.86 -5.38 5.27
C SER A 92 7.34 -6.73 4.77
N ASN A 93 8.49 -6.75 4.11
CA ASN A 93 9.19 -7.97 3.74
C ASN A 93 10.24 -8.39 4.78
N ALA A 94 10.31 -7.67 5.91
CA ALA A 94 11.18 -8.01 7.04
C ALA A 94 10.44 -8.71 8.17
N MET A 95 9.24 -9.19 7.96
CA MET A 95 8.36 -9.85 8.94
C MET A 95 7.97 -8.95 10.13
N ARG A 96 8.15 -7.63 10.00
CA ARG A 96 7.81 -6.69 11.07
C ARG A 96 6.32 -6.40 11.16
N LYS A 97 5.60 -6.52 10.05
CA LYS A 97 4.20 -6.10 9.93
C LYS A 97 3.45 -6.98 8.95
N SER A 98 2.17 -7.18 9.19
CA SER A 98 1.26 -7.76 8.21
C SER A 98 0.95 -6.76 7.10
N LEU A 99 0.57 -7.26 5.92
CA LEU A 99 -0.04 -6.40 4.92
C LEU A 99 -1.35 -5.85 5.49
N THR A 100 -1.44 -4.53 5.59
CA THR A 100 -2.64 -3.84 6.06
C THR A 100 -3.12 -2.92 4.96
N MET A 101 -4.41 -2.97 4.64
CA MET A 101 -5.06 -2.09 3.69
C MET A 101 -6.15 -1.29 4.39
N VAL A 102 -6.25 -0.03 4.06
CA VAL A 102 -7.27 0.87 4.61
C VAL A 102 -7.96 1.62 3.48
N VAL A 103 -9.25 1.82 3.63
CA VAL A 103 -10.08 2.53 2.64
C VAL A 103 -10.93 3.56 3.37
N GLY A 104 -11.08 4.72 2.77
CA GLY A 104 -11.92 5.77 3.32
C GLY A 104 -11.76 7.09 2.61
N ALA A 105 -12.49 8.10 3.07
CA ALA A 105 -12.37 9.47 2.58
C ALA A 105 -11.05 10.10 3.03
N ASN A 106 -10.58 9.75 4.22
CA ASN A 106 -9.30 10.19 4.77
C ASN A 106 -8.47 8.97 5.13
N VAL A 107 -7.32 8.84 4.50
CA VAL A 107 -6.40 7.72 4.71
C VAL A 107 -5.06 8.27 5.16
N PHE A 108 -4.52 7.73 6.25
CA PHE A 108 -3.17 8.00 6.73
C PHE A 108 -2.40 6.69 6.81
N VAL A 109 -1.21 6.66 6.24
CA VAL A 109 -0.30 5.51 6.32
C VAL A 109 1.13 5.98 6.58
N CYS A 110 1.90 5.12 7.25
CA CYS A 110 3.31 5.35 7.54
C CYS A 110 4.08 4.04 7.39
N ASN A 111 5.32 4.09 6.92
CA ASN A 111 6.13 2.89 6.74
C ASN A 111 6.50 2.19 8.05
N ASN A 112 6.20 2.78 9.21
CA ASN A 112 6.31 2.12 10.52
C ASN A 112 5.15 1.17 10.82
N GLY A 113 4.19 1.03 9.88
CA GLY A 113 3.04 0.12 10.00
C GLY A 113 1.75 0.79 10.44
N MET A 114 1.78 2.09 10.73
CA MET A 114 0.56 2.81 11.09
C MET A 114 -0.31 3.00 9.84
N ALA A 115 -1.59 2.62 9.96
CA ALA A 115 -2.56 2.80 8.90
C ALA A 115 -3.93 3.08 9.52
N THR A 116 -4.55 4.18 9.10
CA THR A 116 -5.90 4.57 9.55
C THR A 116 -6.78 4.88 8.35
N GLY A 117 -8.00 4.41 8.41
CA GLY A 117 -9.05 4.60 7.44
C GLY A 117 -10.36 4.04 7.98
N GLU A 118 -11.45 4.19 7.26
CA GLU A 118 -12.77 3.73 7.71
C GLU A 118 -12.89 2.21 7.70
N ILE A 119 -12.24 1.54 6.75
CA ILE A 119 -12.21 0.09 6.64
C ILE A 119 -10.75 -0.36 6.69
N VAL A 120 -10.46 -1.36 7.53
CA VAL A 120 -9.11 -1.89 7.72
C VAL A 120 -9.11 -3.39 7.48
N MET A 121 -8.18 -3.86 6.65
CA MET A 121 -7.97 -5.28 6.35
C MET A 121 -6.50 -5.64 6.57
N ARG A 122 -6.22 -6.83 7.12
CA ARG A 122 -4.86 -7.29 7.39
C ARG A 122 -4.64 -8.70 6.85
N LYS A 123 -3.44 -8.94 6.32
CA LYS A 123 -3.00 -10.25 5.87
C LYS A 123 -1.52 -10.45 6.15
N LYS A 124 -1.15 -11.60 6.71
CA LYS A 124 0.25 -11.98 6.93
C LYS A 124 0.91 -12.40 5.61
N HIS A 125 2.24 -12.22 5.51
CA HIS A 125 3.06 -12.67 4.38
C HIS A 125 3.40 -14.15 4.52
N THR A 126 2.39 -15.02 4.54
CA THR A 126 2.54 -16.47 4.60
C THR A 126 1.71 -17.13 3.53
N SER A 127 2.05 -18.37 3.16
CA SER A 127 1.23 -19.19 2.26
C SER A 127 -0.02 -19.67 3.01
N GLY A 128 -1.14 -19.55 2.41
CA GLY A 128 -2.39 -20.05 2.98
C GLY A 128 -3.41 -19.00 3.32
#